data_32246c54f9a8f4cda886efca99733a06
#
_entry.id   32246c54f9a8f4cda886efca99733a06
#
_cell.length_a   1.000
_cell.length_b   1.000
_cell.length_c   1.000
_cell.angle_alpha   90.00
_cell.angle_beta   90.00
_cell.angle_gamma   90.00
#
_symmetry.space_group_name_H-M   'P 1'
#
loop_
_entity.id
_entity.type
_entity.pdbx_description
1 polymer ?
#
loop_
_entity_poly.entity_id
_entity_poly.type
_entity_poly.pdbx_seq_one_letter_code
_entity_poly.pdbx_strand_id
1 'polypeptide(L)'
;MQQNGTLTDYSPASHETGSSWSILSPIELSIKRKIEAVGKPLKDWDITINYGIKTGCNEAFIIDGAKREEILDKCRSAAERERTDALIRPILRGRDIKRYKAEWAGLYVLNVHNGIKEKNIPPIKIEEYPAIKAHLDLYWDKIAKRSDKGDTPYNLRNCVYMEDFLKQKIIYPNMTKFLPFYLDNTSHFYHNDKSFMITGTHISFLTAFLNSSLFKFCFLNSFPELLGETRELRKVFFDKIPVIEVSNAIEQVFSNLVNDIQQAYSKQKAIHIDQVIFDLYGLTEDERVAVGFIEL
;
A
#
# COMPACT_ATOMS: atom_id res chain seq x y z
N MET A 1 48.65 -10.93 42.92
CA MET A 1 48.61 -10.48 41.49
C MET A 1 47.14 -10.33 41.13
N GLN A 2 46.68 -9.10 41.10
CA GLN A 2 45.29 -8.72 40.68
C GLN A 2 45.29 -8.52 39.19
N GLN A 3 44.39 -9.21 38.50
CA GLN A 3 44.12 -8.92 37.10
C GLN A 3 42.96 -7.93 37.04
N ASN A 4 43.22 -6.74 36.49
CA ASN A 4 42.27 -5.72 36.17
C ASN A 4 41.48 -6.14 34.91
N GLY A 5 40.19 -6.42 35.07
CA GLY A 5 39.25 -6.53 33.94
C GLY A 5 38.77 -5.15 33.56
N THR A 6 39.01 -4.75 32.34
CA THR A 6 38.48 -3.53 31.73
C THR A 6 36.95 -3.61 31.64
N LEU A 7 36.27 -2.70 32.28
CA LEU A 7 34.85 -2.43 32.15
C LEU A 7 34.61 -1.82 30.75
N THR A 8 33.89 -2.54 29.91
CA THR A 8 33.35 -1.99 28.68
C THR A 8 32.25 -0.97 29.01
N ASP A 9 32.33 0.20 28.40
CA ASP A 9 31.39 1.32 28.53
C ASP A 9 29.95 0.85 28.17
N TYR A 10 29.10 0.79 29.17
CA TYR A 10 27.64 0.68 28.99
C TYR A 10 27.06 2.09 28.83
N SER A 11 26.58 2.43 27.65
CA SER A 11 25.76 3.62 27.47
C SER A 11 24.37 3.37 28.08
N PRO A 12 23.82 4.31 28.89
CA PRO A 12 22.49 4.08 29.49
C PRO A 12 21.40 4.19 28.42
N ALA A 13 20.60 3.14 28.29
CA ALA A 13 19.41 3.12 27.46
C ALA A 13 18.33 4.04 28.05
N SER A 14 17.77 4.92 27.24
CA SER A 14 16.59 5.70 27.60
C SER A 14 15.37 4.80 27.69
N HIS A 15 14.73 4.79 28.85
CA HIS A 15 13.52 4.00 29.10
C HIS A 15 12.30 4.66 28.46
N GLU A 16 11.83 4.15 27.33
CA GLU A 16 10.42 4.27 26.93
C GLU A 16 9.71 2.94 27.19
N THR A 17 8.64 2.99 27.95
CA THR A 17 7.85 1.86 28.41
C THR A 17 7.19 1.14 27.23
N GLY A 18 7.60 -0.10 26.97
CA GLY A 18 6.86 -1.04 26.11
C GLY A 18 7.56 -1.56 24.85
N SER A 19 8.84 -1.24 24.60
CA SER A 19 9.61 -1.79 23.48
C SER A 19 10.47 -2.97 23.94
N SER A 20 10.46 -4.04 23.14
CA SER A 20 11.40 -5.16 23.25
C SER A 20 12.84 -4.63 23.30
N TRP A 21 13.64 -5.13 24.23
CA TRP A 21 15.05 -4.75 24.36
C TRP A 21 15.85 -5.31 23.18
N SER A 22 16.04 -4.55 22.12
CA SER A 22 17.05 -4.82 21.11
C SER A 22 18.26 -3.93 21.35
N ILE A 23 19.39 -4.55 21.72
CA ILE A 23 20.68 -3.84 21.81
C ILE A 23 21.13 -3.60 20.37
N LEU A 24 21.01 -2.36 19.90
CA LEU A 24 21.49 -1.96 18.59
C LEU A 24 23.03 -1.89 18.59
N SER A 25 23.65 -2.37 17.51
CA SER A 25 25.08 -2.18 17.30
C SER A 25 25.42 -0.70 17.11
N PRO A 26 26.69 -0.27 17.30
CA PRO A 26 27.10 1.10 17.08
C PRO A 26 26.75 1.62 15.68
N ILE A 27 26.81 0.76 14.67
CA ILE A 27 26.52 1.11 13.28
C ILE A 27 25.00 1.30 13.08
N GLU A 28 24.16 0.44 13.65
CA GLU A 28 22.70 0.59 13.62
C GLU A 28 22.25 1.87 14.32
N LEU A 29 22.88 2.20 15.47
CA LEU A 29 22.64 3.47 16.17
C LEU A 29 23.03 4.68 15.33
N SER A 30 24.16 4.61 14.61
CA SER A 30 24.61 5.68 13.71
C SER A 30 23.60 5.91 12.59
N ILE A 31 23.15 4.86 11.91
CA ILE A 31 22.16 4.93 10.85
C ILE A 31 20.83 5.50 11.39
N LYS A 32 20.36 5.00 12.54
CA LYS A 32 19.14 5.47 13.17
C LYS A 32 19.19 6.97 13.46
N ARG A 33 20.30 7.45 14.06
CA ARG A 33 20.49 8.89 14.35
C ARG A 33 20.47 9.75 13.09
N LYS A 34 21.05 9.28 11.98
CA LYS A 34 21.01 10.01 10.70
C LYS A 34 19.59 10.14 10.17
N ILE A 35 18.81 9.05 10.21
CA ILE A 35 17.43 9.06 9.76
C ILE A 35 16.57 9.97 10.65
N GLU A 36 16.71 9.87 11.98
CA GLU A 36 15.94 10.68 12.93
C GLU A 36 16.31 12.17 12.87
N ALA A 37 17.56 12.50 12.55
CA ALA A 37 18.03 13.88 12.45
C ALA A 37 17.39 14.67 11.30
N VAL A 38 17.02 14.01 10.19
CA VAL A 38 16.48 14.63 8.98
C VAL A 38 15.04 14.22 8.71
N GLY A 39 14.57 13.17 9.37
CA GLY A 39 13.26 12.56 9.11
C GLY A 39 12.12 13.29 9.82
N LYS A 40 11.01 13.45 9.11
CA LYS A 40 9.72 13.90 9.63
C LYS A 40 8.78 12.70 9.73
N PRO A 41 8.10 12.46 10.87
CA PRO A 41 7.15 11.35 10.98
C PRO A 41 6.10 11.39 9.87
N LEU A 42 5.80 10.23 9.27
CA LEU A 42 4.84 10.14 8.16
C LEU A 42 3.43 10.65 8.51
N LYS A 43 3.03 10.63 9.79
CA LYS A 43 1.77 11.25 10.25
C LYS A 43 1.70 12.76 9.98
N ASP A 44 2.86 13.42 9.86
CA ASP A 44 2.99 14.87 9.67
C ASP A 44 3.24 15.24 8.19
N TRP A 45 3.24 14.24 7.30
CA TRP A 45 3.30 14.42 5.85
C TRP A 45 1.91 14.72 5.27
N ASP A 46 1.87 15.40 4.13
CA ASP A 46 0.64 15.56 3.35
C ASP A 46 0.31 14.28 2.57
N ILE A 47 0.00 13.22 3.32
CA ILE A 47 -0.40 11.92 2.79
C ILE A 47 -1.62 11.39 3.55
N THR A 48 -2.36 10.52 2.88
CA THR A 48 -3.49 9.81 3.49
C THR A 48 -3.31 8.31 3.28
N ILE A 49 -3.53 7.52 4.34
CA ILE A 49 -3.47 6.06 4.29
C ILE A 49 -4.87 5.50 4.52
N ASN A 50 -5.40 4.83 3.50
CA ASN A 50 -6.74 4.23 3.51
C ASN A 50 -6.68 2.74 3.15
N TYR A 51 -7.63 1.94 3.64
CA TYR A 51 -7.77 0.54 3.25
C TYR A 51 -8.60 0.41 1.95
N GLY A 52 -8.55 -0.78 1.33
CA GLY A 52 -9.27 -1.07 0.10
C GLY A 52 -10.77 -1.29 0.28
N ILE A 53 -11.46 -1.60 -0.80
CA ILE A 53 -12.90 -1.78 -0.82
C ILE A 53 -13.31 -3.03 -0.04
N LYS A 54 -14.28 -2.87 0.84
CA LYS A 54 -14.99 -3.94 1.52
C LYS A 54 -16.25 -4.29 0.78
N THR A 55 -16.30 -5.50 0.23
CA THR A 55 -17.50 -6.00 -0.47
C THR A 55 -18.48 -6.71 0.48
N GLY A 56 -17.98 -7.28 1.57
CA GLY A 56 -18.76 -8.15 2.46
C GLY A 56 -19.22 -9.47 1.81
N CYS A 57 -19.04 -9.61 0.48
CA CYS A 57 -19.35 -10.82 -0.29
C CYS A 57 -18.55 -10.83 -1.59
N ASN A 58 -17.27 -11.26 -1.52
CA ASN A 58 -16.36 -11.21 -2.68
C ASN A 58 -16.88 -11.99 -3.87
N GLU A 59 -17.53 -13.13 -3.66
CA GLU A 59 -18.07 -13.99 -4.74
C GLU A 59 -19.17 -13.31 -5.58
N ALA A 60 -19.89 -12.35 -5.00
CA ALA A 60 -20.90 -11.59 -5.72
C ALA A 60 -20.33 -10.35 -6.42
N PHE A 61 -19.37 -9.67 -5.76
CA PHE A 61 -18.89 -8.37 -6.21
C PHE A 61 -17.53 -8.39 -6.92
N ILE A 62 -16.78 -9.50 -6.83
CA ILE A 62 -15.51 -9.65 -7.56
C ILE A 62 -15.71 -10.69 -8.66
N ILE A 63 -15.54 -10.25 -9.90
CA ILE A 63 -15.77 -11.04 -11.10
C ILE A 63 -14.49 -11.14 -11.94
N ASP A 64 -14.41 -12.14 -12.79
CA ASP A 64 -13.36 -12.25 -13.81
C ASP A 64 -13.72 -11.57 -15.13
N GLY A 65 -12.79 -11.58 -16.09
CA GLY A 65 -13.00 -10.97 -17.39
C GLY A 65 -14.13 -11.63 -18.18
N ALA A 66 -14.31 -12.94 -18.09
CA ALA A 66 -15.40 -13.64 -18.78
C ALA A 66 -16.77 -13.21 -18.25
N LYS A 67 -16.91 -13.12 -16.92
CA LYS A 67 -18.14 -12.63 -16.29
C LYS A 67 -18.38 -11.14 -16.59
N ARG A 68 -17.33 -10.32 -16.68
CA ARG A 68 -17.45 -8.92 -17.10
C ARG A 68 -18.07 -8.83 -18.50
N GLU A 69 -17.55 -9.56 -19.49
CA GLU A 69 -18.11 -9.55 -20.85
C GLU A 69 -19.55 -10.10 -20.87
N GLU A 70 -19.85 -11.17 -20.13
CA GLU A 70 -21.22 -11.69 -20.01
C GLU A 70 -22.21 -10.64 -19.49
N ILE A 71 -21.82 -9.83 -18.50
CA ILE A 71 -22.65 -8.74 -17.96
C ILE A 71 -22.82 -7.64 -19.02
N LEU A 72 -21.73 -7.25 -19.68
CA LEU A 72 -21.76 -6.19 -20.68
C LEU A 72 -22.59 -6.60 -21.93
N ASP A 73 -22.58 -7.87 -22.31
CA ASP A 73 -23.37 -8.38 -23.44
C ASP A 73 -24.88 -8.44 -23.13
N LYS A 74 -25.25 -8.47 -21.86
CA LYS A 74 -26.67 -8.39 -21.43
C LYS A 74 -27.22 -6.96 -21.40
N CYS A 75 -26.40 -5.93 -21.62
CA CYS A 75 -26.86 -4.56 -21.71
C CYS A 75 -27.70 -4.33 -22.96
N ARG A 76 -28.83 -3.64 -22.82
CA ARG A 76 -29.84 -3.46 -23.88
C ARG A 76 -29.51 -2.35 -24.86
N SER A 77 -28.56 -1.49 -24.54
CA SER A 77 -28.14 -0.38 -25.39
C SER A 77 -26.65 -0.05 -25.17
N ALA A 78 -26.04 0.65 -26.14
CA ALA A 78 -24.66 1.13 -26.00
C ALA A 78 -24.48 2.05 -24.77
N ALA A 79 -25.44 2.92 -24.49
CA ALA A 79 -25.40 3.81 -23.33
C ALA A 79 -25.48 3.04 -22.00
N GLU A 80 -26.26 1.95 -21.92
CA GLU A 80 -26.28 1.07 -20.76
C GLU A 80 -24.95 0.33 -20.61
N ARG A 81 -24.38 -0.17 -21.71
CA ARG A 81 -23.08 -0.85 -21.70
C ARG A 81 -21.97 0.06 -21.20
N GLU A 82 -21.91 1.29 -21.70
CA GLU A 82 -20.91 2.29 -21.30
C GLU A 82 -20.97 2.61 -19.80
N ARG A 83 -22.17 2.95 -19.28
CA ARG A 83 -22.31 3.26 -17.85
C ARG A 83 -22.10 2.03 -16.97
N THR A 84 -22.48 0.82 -17.45
CA THR A 84 -22.23 -0.44 -16.73
C THR A 84 -20.75 -0.73 -16.65
N ASP A 85 -20.01 -0.57 -17.75
CA ASP A 85 -18.57 -0.75 -17.81
C ASP A 85 -17.83 0.23 -16.89
N ALA A 86 -18.32 1.47 -16.79
CA ALA A 86 -17.76 2.46 -15.89
C ALA A 86 -17.84 2.05 -14.40
N LEU A 87 -18.78 1.19 -14.01
CA LEU A 87 -18.87 0.63 -12.64
C LEU A 87 -18.01 -0.62 -12.43
N ILE A 88 -17.53 -1.26 -13.50
CA ILE A 88 -16.70 -2.46 -13.42
C ILE A 88 -15.23 -2.05 -13.41
N ARG A 89 -14.59 -2.09 -12.25
CA ARG A 89 -13.24 -1.55 -12.04
C ARG A 89 -12.21 -2.66 -11.81
N PRO A 90 -11.02 -2.58 -12.41
CA PRO A 90 -9.97 -3.57 -12.15
C PRO A 90 -9.58 -3.55 -10.68
N ILE A 91 -9.39 -4.73 -10.07
CA ILE A 91 -9.08 -4.86 -8.64
C ILE A 91 -7.87 -5.74 -8.39
N LEU A 92 -7.02 -5.32 -7.44
CA LEU A 92 -5.91 -6.11 -6.89
C LEU A 92 -6.30 -6.74 -5.56
N ARG A 93 -5.85 -7.97 -5.34
CA ARG A 93 -5.83 -8.59 -4.02
C ARG A 93 -4.46 -8.36 -3.38
N GLY A 94 -4.34 -8.47 -2.07
CA GLY A 94 -3.05 -8.30 -1.39
C GLY A 94 -1.92 -9.16 -1.98
N ARG A 95 -2.22 -10.41 -2.40
CA ARG A 95 -1.24 -11.32 -3.02
C ARG A 95 -0.79 -10.93 -4.43
N ASP A 96 -1.53 -10.04 -5.10
CA ASP A 96 -1.22 -9.57 -6.46
C ASP A 96 -0.21 -8.41 -6.43
N ILE A 97 0.07 -7.87 -5.24
CA ILE A 97 0.98 -6.74 -5.04
C ILE A 97 2.38 -7.28 -4.75
N LYS A 98 3.36 -6.84 -5.54
CA LYS A 98 4.77 -7.20 -5.43
C LYS A 98 5.63 -5.94 -5.30
N ARG A 99 6.90 -6.11 -4.98
CA ARG A 99 7.87 -5.01 -4.95
C ARG A 99 7.96 -4.36 -6.33
N TYR A 100 7.59 -3.10 -6.43
CA TYR A 100 7.53 -2.32 -7.69
C TYR A 100 6.60 -2.91 -8.79
N LYS A 101 5.73 -3.86 -8.50
CA LYS A 101 4.93 -4.53 -9.53
C LYS A 101 3.55 -4.92 -9.03
N ALA A 102 2.55 -4.85 -9.91
CA ALA A 102 1.25 -5.49 -9.71
C ALA A 102 1.12 -6.69 -10.68
N GLU A 103 0.76 -7.85 -10.16
CA GLU A 103 0.46 -9.06 -10.94
C GLU A 103 -1.06 -9.23 -10.99
N TRP A 104 -1.69 -8.39 -11.81
CA TRP A 104 -3.14 -8.38 -11.91
C TRP A 104 -3.68 -9.70 -12.47
N ALA A 105 -4.62 -10.30 -11.74
CA ALA A 105 -5.21 -11.59 -12.07
C ALA A 105 -6.43 -11.51 -12.99
N GLY A 106 -6.66 -10.39 -13.68
CA GLY A 106 -7.83 -10.21 -14.55
C GLY A 106 -9.15 -10.10 -13.79
N LEU A 107 -9.10 -9.64 -12.52
CA LEU A 107 -10.29 -9.50 -11.69
C LEU A 107 -10.81 -8.07 -11.67
N TYR A 108 -12.13 -7.94 -11.51
CA TYR A 108 -12.84 -6.68 -11.46
C TYR A 108 -13.77 -6.64 -10.25
N VAL A 109 -14.00 -5.44 -9.70
CA VAL A 109 -15.03 -5.20 -8.70
C VAL A 109 -16.23 -4.51 -9.35
N LEU A 110 -17.43 -4.96 -9.01
CA LEU A 110 -18.67 -4.24 -9.30
C LEU A 110 -18.80 -3.10 -8.29
N ASN A 111 -18.39 -1.89 -8.69
CA ASN A 111 -18.36 -0.72 -7.80
C ASN A 111 -19.74 -0.07 -7.68
N VAL A 112 -20.74 -0.83 -7.23
CA VAL A 112 -22.06 -0.33 -6.90
C VAL A 112 -21.97 0.46 -5.59
N HIS A 113 -21.40 1.66 -5.64
CA HIS A 113 -21.07 2.45 -4.47
C HIS A 113 -22.29 3.07 -3.80
N ASN A 114 -22.16 3.40 -2.50
CA ASN A 114 -23.21 4.03 -1.70
C ASN A 114 -23.16 5.55 -1.71
N GLY A 115 -22.50 6.15 -2.70
CA GLY A 115 -22.30 7.59 -2.80
C GLY A 115 -21.35 8.16 -1.74
N ILE A 116 -21.23 9.50 -1.74
CA ILE A 116 -20.49 10.29 -0.75
C ILE A 116 -21.36 11.50 -0.40
N LYS A 117 -22.00 11.48 0.76
CA LYS A 117 -22.98 12.52 1.18
C LYS A 117 -22.32 13.91 1.23
N GLU A 118 -21.12 13.99 1.77
CA GLU A 118 -20.34 15.23 1.93
C GLU A 118 -19.99 15.90 0.59
N LYS A 119 -20.03 15.14 -0.51
CA LYS A 119 -19.72 15.61 -1.86
C LYS A 119 -20.95 15.66 -2.77
N ASN A 120 -22.14 15.39 -2.22
CA ASN A 120 -23.39 15.30 -3.00
C ASN A 120 -23.34 14.25 -4.14
N ILE A 121 -22.55 13.18 -3.97
CA ILE A 121 -22.51 12.05 -4.89
C ILE A 121 -23.58 11.05 -4.40
N PRO A 122 -24.64 10.79 -5.19
CA PRO A 122 -25.72 9.89 -4.78
C PRO A 122 -25.25 8.42 -4.82
N PRO A 123 -25.93 7.52 -4.05
CA PRO A 123 -25.74 6.09 -4.21
C PRO A 123 -26.13 5.62 -5.61
N ILE A 124 -25.47 4.58 -6.10
CA ILE A 124 -25.87 3.91 -7.34
C ILE A 124 -27.25 3.26 -7.12
N LYS A 125 -28.20 3.60 -7.99
CA LYS A 125 -29.50 2.95 -8.05
C LYS A 125 -29.39 1.73 -8.94
N ILE A 126 -29.48 0.54 -8.36
CA ILE A 126 -29.23 -0.72 -9.08
C ILE A 126 -30.22 -0.97 -10.23
N GLU A 127 -31.41 -0.36 -10.16
CA GLU A 127 -32.45 -0.44 -11.19
C GLU A 127 -32.00 0.17 -12.53
N GLU A 128 -31.05 1.11 -12.48
CA GLU A 128 -30.44 1.73 -13.67
C GLU A 128 -29.38 0.82 -14.35
N TYR A 129 -29.05 -0.32 -13.70
CA TYR A 129 -28.03 -1.28 -14.13
C TYR A 129 -28.58 -2.71 -14.16
N PRO A 130 -29.58 -3.03 -15.00
CA PRO A 130 -30.29 -4.30 -14.97
C PRO A 130 -29.37 -5.52 -15.13
N ALA A 131 -28.29 -5.41 -15.93
CA ALA A 131 -27.35 -6.49 -16.14
C ALA A 131 -26.53 -6.81 -14.87
N ILE A 132 -26.06 -5.79 -14.13
CA ILE A 132 -25.40 -5.96 -12.83
C ILE A 132 -26.42 -6.50 -11.81
N LYS A 133 -27.64 -5.96 -11.78
CA LYS A 133 -28.69 -6.42 -10.88
C LYS A 133 -28.96 -7.91 -11.07
N ALA A 134 -29.15 -8.35 -12.30
CA ALA A 134 -29.41 -9.75 -12.60
C ALA A 134 -28.27 -10.69 -12.14
N HIS A 135 -27.01 -10.24 -12.20
CA HIS A 135 -25.89 -10.97 -11.65
C HIS A 135 -25.94 -11.01 -10.11
N LEU A 136 -26.16 -9.87 -9.45
CA LEU A 136 -26.20 -9.79 -7.99
C LEU A 136 -27.39 -10.53 -7.38
N ASP A 137 -28.52 -10.60 -8.08
CA ASP A 137 -29.71 -11.36 -7.67
C ASP A 137 -29.41 -12.86 -7.49
N LEU A 138 -28.44 -13.42 -8.25
CA LEU A 138 -27.99 -14.80 -8.05
C LEU A 138 -27.36 -15.06 -6.67
N TYR A 139 -26.94 -14.00 -6.01
CA TYR A 139 -26.30 -14.03 -4.68
C TYR A 139 -27.17 -13.40 -3.59
N TRP A 140 -28.49 -13.19 -3.85
CA TRP A 140 -29.40 -12.44 -2.97
C TRP A 140 -29.34 -12.90 -1.52
N ASP A 141 -29.41 -14.21 -1.28
CA ASP A 141 -29.40 -14.78 0.09
C ASP A 141 -28.14 -14.43 0.89
N LYS A 142 -27.04 -14.13 0.21
CA LYS A 142 -25.76 -13.74 0.81
C LYS A 142 -25.64 -12.22 0.98
N ILE A 143 -25.93 -11.48 -0.10
CA ILE A 143 -25.76 -10.01 -0.08
C ILE A 143 -26.80 -9.33 0.83
N ALA A 144 -28.00 -9.87 0.96
CA ALA A 144 -29.03 -9.35 1.85
C ALA A 144 -28.63 -9.42 3.32
N LYS A 145 -27.87 -10.47 3.71
CA LYS A 145 -27.48 -10.74 5.10
C LYS A 145 -26.12 -10.17 5.50
N ARG A 146 -25.31 -9.68 4.52
CA ARG A 146 -23.97 -9.16 4.82
C ARG A 146 -24.02 -7.90 5.70
N SER A 147 -23.06 -7.77 6.60
CA SER A 147 -22.92 -6.59 7.48
C SER A 147 -22.29 -5.39 6.76
N ASP A 148 -21.33 -5.64 5.85
CA ASP A 148 -20.63 -4.60 5.09
C ASP A 148 -21.42 -4.23 3.82
N LYS A 149 -22.59 -3.59 3.99
CA LYS A 149 -23.44 -3.08 2.90
C LYS A 149 -23.72 -1.59 3.08
N GLY A 150 -24.15 -0.94 2.00
CA GLY A 150 -24.67 0.42 1.99
C GLY A 150 -26.17 0.48 2.31
N ASP A 151 -26.85 1.44 1.70
CA ASP A 151 -28.29 1.70 1.92
C ASP A 151 -29.15 0.53 1.46
N THR A 152 -28.73 -0.20 0.43
CA THR A 152 -29.37 -1.42 -0.05
C THR A 152 -28.42 -2.61 -0.03
N PRO A 153 -28.93 -3.86 -0.09
CA PRO A 153 -28.06 -5.04 -0.26
C PRO A 153 -27.18 -5.02 -1.52
N TYR A 154 -27.54 -4.25 -2.53
CA TYR A 154 -26.73 -4.12 -3.75
C TYR A 154 -25.57 -3.16 -3.58
N ASN A 155 -25.70 -2.14 -2.71
CA ASN A 155 -24.66 -1.14 -2.53
C ASN A 155 -23.50 -1.65 -1.67
N LEU A 156 -22.28 -1.32 -2.08
CA LEU A 156 -21.09 -1.48 -1.27
C LEU A 156 -21.16 -0.56 -0.04
N ARG A 157 -20.42 -0.91 1.02
CA ARG A 157 -20.29 -0.06 2.19
C ARG A 157 -19.76 1.33 1.82
N ASN A 158 -20.17 2.36 2.57
CA ASN A 158 -19.69 3.74 2.39
C ASN A 158 -18.17 3.81 2.36
N CYS A 159 -17.65 4.53 1.36
CA CYS A 159 -16.23 4.79 1.16
C CYS A 159 -16.06 6.28 0.82
N VAL A 160 -15.81 7.11 1.85
CA VAL A 160 -15.69 8.58 1.69
C VAL A 160 -14.47 9.01 0.86
N TYR A 161 -13.48 8.12 0.72
CA TYR A 161 -12.26 8.31 -0.08
C TYR A 161 -12.27 7.55 -1.42
N MET A 162 -13.46 7.25 -1.96
CA MET A 162 -13.60 6.48 -3.20
C MET A 162 -12.85 7.10 -4.39
N GLU A 163 -12.74 8.43 -4.43
CA GLU A 163 -12.00 9.14 -5.48
C GLU A 163 -10.48 8.91 -5.42
N ASP A 164 -9.96 8.52 -4.25
CA ASP A 164 -8.53 8.25 -4.08
C ASP A 164 -8.07 7.04 -4.91
N PHE A 165 -8.99 6.11 -5.25
CA PHE A 165 -8.67 5.00 -6.16
C PHE A 165 -8.31 5.47 -7.58
N LEU A 166 -8.72 6.67 -7.97
CA LEU A 166 -8.42 7.25 -9.29
C LEU A 166 -7.15 8.12 -9.29
N LYS A 167 -6.59 8.41 -8.11
CA LYS A 167 -5.35 9.19 -7.98
C LYS A 167 -4.12 8.30 -8.13
N GLN A 168 -2.97 8.92 -8.37
CA GLN A 168 -1.68 8.28 -8.15
C GLN A 168 -1.59 7.83 -6.69
N LYS A 169 -1.17 6.59 -6.47
CA LYS A 169 -1.15 5.98 -5.14
C LYS A 169 -0.17 4.85 -5.00
N ILE A 170 0.33 4.65 -3.80
CA ILE A 170 1.05 3.43 -3.43
C ILE A 170 0.04 2.41 -2.94
N ILE A 171 0.10 1.18 -3.44
CA ILE A 171 -0.73 0.07 -2.95
C ILE A 171 0.18 -0.96 -2.29
N TYR A 172 -0.22 -1.45 -1.09
CA TYR A 172 0.52 -2.46 -0.34
C TYR A 172 -0.40 -3.40 0.43
N PRO A 173 -0.01 -4.69 0.65
CA PRO A 173 -0.84 -5.64 1.38
C PRO A 173 -0.82 -5.37 2.89
N ASN A 174 -1.93 -5.67 3.57
CA ASN A 174 -2.00 -5.56 5.03
C ASN A 174 -1.06 -6.54 5.75
N MET A 175 -0.91 -7.75 5.20
CA MET A 175 -0.05 -8.79 5.76
C MET A 175 0.90 -9.31 4.69
N THR A 176 2.20 -9.40 5.02
CA THR A 176 3.23 -9.82 4.09
C THR A 176 4.47 -10.33 4.81
N LYS A 177 5.22 -11.22 4.16
CA LYS A 177 6.60 -11.60 4.56
C LYS A 177 7.63 -10.60 4.04
N PHE A 178 7.33 -9.94 2.91
CA PHE A 178 8.18 -8.97 2.24
C PHE A 178 7.48 -7.63 2.25
N LEU A 179 8.18 -6.54 2.27
CA LEU A 179 7.63 -5.19 2.26
C LEU A 179 7.36 -4.73 0.80
N PRO A 180 6.27 -5.18 0.12
CA PRO A 180 6.01 -4.90 -1.27
C PRO A 180 5.14 -3.66 -1.41
N PHE A 181 5.64 -2.66 -2.12
CA PHE A 181 4.93 -1.42 -2.42
C PHE A 181 4.93 -1.22 -3.94
N TYR A 182 3.74 -0.99 -4.50
CA TYR A 182 3.51 -0.74 -5.91
C TYR A 182 2.95 0.66 -6.10
N LEU A 183 3.55 1.46 -7.00
CA LEU A 183 3.04 2.77 -7.37
C LEU A 183 2.09 2.66 -8.55
N ASP A 184 0.81 2.90 -8.33
CA ASP A 184 -0.22 2.94 -9.38
C ASP A 184 -0.37 4.37 -9.91
N ASN A 185 0.18 4.62 -11.10
CA ASN A 185 0.12 5.92 -11.77
C ASN A 185 -1.01 6.01 -12.80
N THR A 186 -1.34 4.89 -13.46
CA THR A 186 -2.16 4.92 -14.68
C THR A 186 -3.26 3.87 -14.74
N SER A 187 -3.08 2.76 -14.01
CA SER A 187 -4.03 1.65 -14.07
C SER A 187 -5.29 1.88 -13.26
N HIS A 188 -5.24 2.81 -12.31
CA HIS A 188 -6.35 3.16 -11.42
C HIS A 188 -6.99 1.92 -10.77
N PHE A 189 -6.13 0.99 -10.33
CA PHE A 189 -6.59 -0.21 -9.66
C PHE A 189 -7.37 0.12 -8.40
N TYR A 190 -8.51 -0.53 -8.26
CA TYR A 190 -9.12 -0.74 -6.96
C TYR A 190 -8.35 -1.86 -6.24
N HIS A 191 -8.49 -1.98 -4.95
CA HIS A 191 -7.90 -3.08 -4.19
C HIS A 191 -8.83 -3.45 -3.03
N ASN A 192 -8.75 -4.69 -2.58
CA ASN A 192 -9.64 -5.19 -1.55
C ASN A 192 -9.18 -4.78 -0.13
N ASP A 193 -10.01 -5.07 0.87
CA ASP A 193 -9.79 -4.77 2.28
C ASP A 193 -8.58 -5.47 2.93
N LYS A 194 -7.86 -6.31 2.19
CA LYS A 194 -6.59 -6.95 2.60
C LYS A 194 -5.37 -6.16 2.14
N SER A 195 -5.56 -4.96 1.67
CA SER A 195 -4.53 -4.03 1.24
C SER A 195 -4.88 -2.59 1.58
N PHE A 196 -3.86 -1.74 1.58
CA PHE A 196 -3.96 -0.31 1.84
C PHE A 196 -3.45 0.48 0.64
N MET A 197 -3.82 1.75 0.59
CA MET A 197 -3.22 2.73 -0.32
C MET A 197 -2.72 3.95 0.43
N ILE A 198 -1.66 4.57 -0.11
CA ILE A 198 -1.15 5.87 0.31
C ILE A 198 -1.34 6.82 -0.86
N THR A 199 -2.02 7.94 -0.64
CA THR A 199 -2.16 9.06 -1.58
C THR A 199 -1.58 10.33 -0.97
N GLY A 200 -1.18 11.30 -1.78
CA GLY A 200 -0.66 12.58 -1.32
C GLY A 200 0.55 13.05 -2.11
N THR A 201 1.45 13.78 -1.47
CA THR A 201 2.65 14.36 -2.07
C THR A 201 3.86 13.44 -1.96
N HIS A 202 4.83 13.60 -2.87
CA HIS A 202 6.13 12.87 -2.90
C HIS A 202 6.01 11.35 -2.82
N ILE A 203 4.97 10.78 -3.42
CA ILE A 203 4.68 9.34 -3.32
C ILE A 203 5.57 8.48 -4.20
N SER A 204 6.25 9.03 -5.23
CA SER A 204 7.26 8.27 -5.99
C SER A 204 8.51 8.05 -5.13
N PHE A 205 9.00 9.11 -4.47
CA PHE A 205 10.08 8.97 -3.48
C PHE A 205 9.68 8.01 -2.35
N LEU A 206 8.49 8.19 -1.79
CA LEU A 206 8.00 7.33 -0.72
C LEU A 206 7.89 5.87 -1.18
N THR A 207 7.47 5.59 -2.42
CA THR A 207 7.48 4.22 -3.01
C THR A 207 8.89 3.64 -3.04
N ALA A 208 9.87 4.42 -3.48
CA ALA A 208 11.27 3.99 -3.53
C ALA A 208 11.81 3.71 -2.13
N PHE A 209 11.58 4.63 -1.19
CA PHE A 209 12.02 4.50 0.20
C PHE A 209 11.42 3.27 0.89
N LEU A 210 10.09 3.07 0.80
CA LEU A 210 9.41 1.93 1.41
C LEU A 210 9.83 0.57 0.81
N ASN A 211 10.30 0.55 -0.44
CA ASN A 211 10.87 -0.64 -1.08
C ASN A 211 12.39 -0.78 -0.90
N SER A 212 13.06 0.15 -0.22
CA SER A 212 14.51 0.17 -0.10
C SER A 212 15.06 -0.80 0.93
N SER A 213 16.33 -1.15 0.76
CA SER A 213 17.10 -1.92 1.73
C SER A 213 17.21 -1.18 3.06
N LEU A 214 17.36 0.16 3.01
CA LEU A 214 17.41 1.01 4.21
C LEU A 214 16.12 0.93 5.02
N PHE A 215 14.95 1.03 4.36
CA PHE A 215 13.67 0.89 5.03
C PHE A 215 13.52 -0.48 5.69
N LYS A 216 13.82 -1.56 4.97
CA LYS A 216 13.79 -2.92 5.52
C LYS A 216 14.70 -3.06 6.73
N PHE A 217 15.93 -2.59 6.63
CA PHE A 217 16.93 -2.68 7.70
C PHE A 217 16.47 -1.94 8.96
N CYS A 218 15.98 -0.70 8.83
CA CYS A 218 15.64 0.15 9.98
C CYS A 218 14.26 -0.12 10.57
N PHE A 219 13.27 -0.51 9.75
CA PHE A 219 11.87 -0.45 10.16
C PHE A 219 11.12 -1.78 10.08
N LEU A 220 11.70 -2.86 9.58
CA LEU A 220 11.03 -4.16 9.54
C LEU A 220 10.48 -4.56 10.91
N ASN A 221 11.26 -4.35 11.96
CA ASN A 221 10.88 -4.68 13.34
C ASN A 221 9.90 -3.69 13.99
N SER A 222 9.60 -2.58 13.32
CA SER A 222 8.54 -1.65 13.76
C SER A 222 7.14 -2.19 13.48
N PHE A 223 7.03 -3.23 12.64
CA PHE A 223 5.78 -3.91 12.33
C PHE A 223 5.67 -5.21 13.12
N PRO A 224 4.50 -5.49 13.74
CA PRO A 224 4.31 -6.72 14.50
C PRO A 224 4.53 -7.95 13.63
N GLU A 225 5.31 -8.89 14.16
CA GLU A 225 5.48 -10.20 13.56
C GLU A 225 4.32 -11.11 13.95
N LEU A 226 3.76 -11.75 12.94
CA LEU A 226 2.76 -12.80 13.06
C LEU A 226 3.42 -14.15 12.75
N LEU A 227 2.65 -15.24 12.81
CA LEU A 227 3.15 -16.57 12.50
C LEU A 227 3.82 -16.63 11.12
N GLY A 228 4.98 -17.28 11.05
CA GLY A 228 5.72 -17.53 9.81
C GLY A 228 6.37 -16.29 9.21
N GLU A 229 6.93 -15.42 10.03
CA GLU A 229 7.65 -14.20 9.63
C GLU A 229 6.78 -13.15 8.91
N THR A 230 5.46 -13.35 8.93
CA THR A 230 4.53 -12.38 8.35
C THR A 230 4.47 -11.13 9.23
N ARG A 231 4.46 -9.96 8.60
CA ARG A 231 4.32 -8.66 9.27
C ARG A 231 2.97 -8.04 8.96
N GLU A 232 2.40 -7.32 9.93
CA GLU A 232 1.15 -6.59 9.75
C GLU A 232 1.44 -5.11 9.53
N LEU A 233 1.11 -4.60 8.33
CA LEU A 233 1.44 -3.26 7.87
C LEU A 233 0.27 -2.29 8.13
N ARG A 234 -0.06 -2.00 9.39
CA ARG A 234 -1.11 -1.02 9.73
C ARG A 234 -0.59 0.41 9.73
N LYS A 235 -1.49 1.34 9.40
CA LYS A 235 -1.25 2.79 9.42
C LYS A 235 -0.53 3.26 10.70
N VAL A 236 -0.96 2.80 11.87
CA VAL A 236 -0.43 3.24 13.17
C VAL A 236 1.10 3.04 13.30
N PHE A 237 1.67 2.09 12.59
CA PHE A 237 3.11 1.85 12.58
C PHE A 237 3.81 2.76 11.59
N PHE A 238 3.21 3.00 10.40
CA PHE A 238 3.74 3.96 9.42
C PHE A 238 3.78 5.38 9.97
N ASP A 239 2.75 5.80 10.71
CA ASP A 239 2.63 7.15 11.26
C ASP A 239 3.86 7.62 12.04
N LYS A 240 4.62 6.69 12.63
CA LYS A 240 5.80 6.97 13.46
C LYS A 240 7.12 6.97 12.70
N ILE A 241 7.14 6.49 11.45
CA ILE A 241 8.38 6.33 10.68
C ILE A 241 8.88 7.70 10.25
N PRO A 242 10.10 8.10 10.65
CA PRO A 242 10.70 9.35 10.20
C PRO A 242 11.24 9.18 8.78
N VAL A 243 10.79 10.04 7.87
CA VAL A 243 11.22 10.05 6.46
C VAL A 243 11.65 11.46 6.09
N ILE A 244 12.77 11.60 5.38
CA ILE A 244 13.25 12.90 4.91
C ILE A 244 12.26 13.52 3.92
N GLU A 245 11.86 14.76 4.13
CA GLU A 245 11.09 15.52 3.14
C GLU A 245 11.99 15.90 1.97
N VAL A 246 11.54 15.61 0.77
CA VAL A 246 12.31 15.87 -0.46
C VAL A 246 11.73 17.05 -1.23
N SER A 247 12.59 17.72 -2.01
CA SER A 247 12.13 18.74 -2.96
C SER A 247 11.43 18.12 -4.16
N ASN A 248 10.65 18.93 -4.90
CA ASN A 248 10.02 18.48 -6.15
C ASN A 248 11.06 17.99 -7.19
N ALA A 249 12.27 18.55 -7.18
CA ALA A 249 13.34 18.10 -8.08
C ALA A 249 13.79 16.67 -7.73
N ILE A 250 13.94 16.35 -6.44
CA ILE A 250 14.28 15.00 -5.99
C ILE A 250 13.11 14.04 -6.22
N GLU A 251 11.87 14.46 -5.96
CA GLU A 251 10.67 13.66 -6.29
C GLU A 251 10.65 13.28 -7.77
N GLN A 252 11.00 14.19 -8.67
CA GLN A 252 11.04 13.89 -10.11
C GLN A 252 12.12 12.86 -10.47
N VAL A 253 13.28 12.88 -9.79
CA VAL A 253 14.31 11.84 -9.95
C VAL A 253 13.73 10.48 -9.57
N PHE A 254 13.10 10.38 -8.40
CA PHE A 254 12.51 9.12 -7.95
C PHE A 254 11.31 8.69 -8.80
N SER A 255 10.52 9.62 -9.33
CA SER A 255 9.46 9.31 -10.28
C SER A 255 10.00 8.60 -11.51
N ASN A 256 11.11 9.08 -12.08
CA ASN A 256 11.77 8.45 -13.23
C ASN A 256 12.31 7.06 -12.86
N LEU A 257 13.00 6.93 -11.73
CA LEU A 257 13.58 5.66 -11.27
C LEU A 257 12.50 4.60 -10.98
N VAL A 258 11.41 4.99 -10.31
CA VAL A 258 10.31 4.08 -10.00
C VAL A 258 9.56 3.67 -11.27
N ASN A 259 9.29 4.59 -12.18
CA ASN A 259 8.67 4.26 -13.46
C ASN A 259 9.56 3.31 -14.28
N ASP A 260 10.86 3.54 -14.34
CA ASP A 260 11.79 2.68 -15.06
C ASP A 260 11.86 1.26 -14.48
N ILE A 261 11.96 1.11 -13.16
CA ILE A 261 11.98 -0.22 -12.52
C ILE A 261 10.63 -0.94 -12.63
N GLN A 262 9.50 -0.21 -12.62
CA GLN A 262 8.17 -0.80 -12.80
C GLN A 262 7.94 -1.28 -14.25
N GLN A 263 8.52 -0.63 -15.24
CA GLN A 263 8.46 -1.11 -16.62
C GLN A 263 9.23 -2.41 -16.83
N ALA A 264 10.44 -2.49 -16.28
CA ALA A 264 11.28 -3.67 -16.38
C ALA A 264 12.14 -3.82 -15.12
N TYR A 265 11.69 -4.65 -14.19
CA TYR A 265 12.41 -4.91 -12.95
C TYR A 265 13.78 -5.54 -13.22
N SER A 266 14.82 -4.99 -12.60
CA SER A 266 16.13 -5.65 -12.50
C SER A 266 16.76 -5.39 -11.13
N LYS A 267 17.61 -6.31 -10.68
CA LYS A 267 18.38 -6.17 -9.43
C LYS A 267 19.26 -4.91 -9.48
N GLN A 268 19.85 -4.60 -10.63
CA GLN A 268 20.72 -3.43 -10.81
C GLN A 268 19.95 -2.12 -10.60
N LYS A 269 18.72 -2.01 -11.14
CA LYS A 269 17.87 -0.84 -10.92
C LYS A 269 17.49 -0.68 -9.45
N ALA A 270 17.16 -1.78 -8.77
CA ALA A 270 16.85 -1.76 -7.35
C ALA A 270 18.07 -1.31 -6.50
N ILE A 271 19.26 -1.83 -6.80
CA ILE A 271 20.52 -1.41 -6.17
C ILE A 271 20.79 0.08 -6.44
N HIS A 272 20.57 0.55 -7.67
CA HIS A 272 20.75 1.97 -7.98
C HIS A 272 19.82 2.87 -7.18
N ILE A 273 18.55 2.49 -7.02
CA ILE A 273 17.59 3.22 -6.16
C ILE A 273 18.08 3.23 -4.71
N ASP A 274 18.54 2.10 -4.17
CA ASP A 274 19.10 2.01 -2.82
C ASP A 274 20.32 2.93 -2.66
N GLN A 275 21.22 2.98 -3.64
CA GLN A 275 22.40 3.87 -3.62
C GLN A 275 22.00 5.35 -3.57
N VAL A 276 21.01 5.76 -4.40
CA VAL A 276 20.51 7.15 -4.37
C VAL A 276 19.87 7.48 -3.00
N ILE A 277 19.16 6.53 -2.38
CA ILE A 277 18.61 6.70 -1.04
C ILE A 277 19.74 6.79 0.00
N PHE A 278 20.78 5.94 -0.07
CA PHE A 278 21.92 6.00 0.84
C PHE A 278 22.64 7.35 0.75
N ASP A 279 22.83 7.89 -0.47
CA ASP A 279 23.39 9.23 -0.67
C ASP A 279 22.54 10.32 -0.01
N LEU A 280 21.21 10.23 -0.19
CA LEU A 280 20.27 11.19 0.37
C LEU A 280 20.32 11.25 1.90
N TYR A 281 20.54 10.10 2.57
CA TYR A 281 20.70 10.02 4.03
C TYR A 281 22.16 10.15 4.50
N GLY A 282 23.12 10.36 3.59
CA GLY A 282 24.53 10.53 3.92
C GLY A 282 25.14 9.32 4.60
N LEU A 283 24.80 8.10 4.18
CA LEU A 283 25.37 6.88 4.74
C LEU A 283 26.84 6.73 4.33
N THR A 284 27.69 6.38 5.31
CA THR A 284 29.10 6.01 5.05
C THR A 284 29.18 4.66 4.39
N GLU A 285 30.36 4.29 3.85
CA GLU A 285 30.58 3.00 3.21
C GLU A 285 30.31 1.82 4.16
N ASP A 286 30.79 1.91 5.41
CA ASP A 286 30.55 0.88 6.43
C ASP A 286 29.06 0.72 6.74
N GLU A 287 28.29 1.82 6.78
CA GLU A 287 26.84 1.78 6.97
C GLU A 287 26.11 1.19 5.77
N ARG A 288 26.54 1.49 4.54
CA ARG A 288 25.99 0.88 3.31
C ARG A 288 26.25 -0.63 3.26
N VAL A 289 27.45 -1.05 3.65
CA VAL A 289 27.79 -2.47 3.78
C VAL A 289 26.93 -3.17 4.84
N ALA A 290 26.69 -2.52 5.98
CA ALA A 290 25.85 -3.05 7.05
C ALA A 290 24.37 -3.19 6.63
N VAL A 291 23.83 -2.22 5.89
CA VAL A 291 22.46 -2.27 5.33
C VAL A 291 22.37 -3.35 4.25
N GLY A 292 23.36 -3.45 3.39
CA GLY A 292 23.38 -4.35 2.25
C GLY A 292 22.31 -4.04 1.21
N PHE A 293 22.02 -5.02 0.35
CA PHE A 293 20.95 -4.94 -0.64
C PHE A 293 19.97 -6.09 -0.48
N ILE A 294 18.67 -5.83 -0.70
CA ILE A 294 17.63 -6.85 -0.63
C ILE A 294 17.89 -7.88 -1.74
N GLU A 295 18.16 -9.10 -1.34
CA GLU A 295 18.14 -10.27 -2.25
C GLU A 295 16.69 -10.76 -2.36
N LEU A 296 16.22 -10.92 -3.59
CA LEU A 296 14.93 -11.49 -3.94
C LEU A 296 15.12 -12.80 -4.66
#